data_b15172c2bb52279a8dfcc19ba73bf00d
#
_entry.id   b15172c2bb52279a8dfcc19ba73bf00d
#
_cell.length_a   1.000
_cell.length_b   1.000
_cell.length_c   1.000
_cell.angle_alpha   90.00
_cell.angle_beta   90.00
_cell.angle_gamma   90.00
#
_symmetry.space_group_name_H-M   'P 1'
#
loop_
_entity.id
_entity.type
_entity.pdbx_description
1 polymer ?
#
loop_
_entity_poly.entity_id
_entity_poly.type
_entity_poly.pdbx_seq_one_letter_code
_entity_poly.pdbx_strand_id
1 'polypeptide(L)'
;MQKWYKYVGFGAILLSLASCFEKKHEVMVAPWGVIEDTIPTTDEFDLHDIQTSGELIMATVSGPQTYYEYHGKYLGTQFLICQRFADSLGVRLRVEVYRDSLELVKRQAEGEVDIVAWPTPGHIDADTAKNDLAKELQGWYHPGLIAAVQKEENDLLTVRKVSRRIFSPMLDAKGGVISHYDQFFMAYARDIRWDWRLLAAQCYQESTFDPRAVSFAGAKGLMQIMPGTADHLGVSRSKLYEPEANIQAAVKYIGQLQNTFKDIRDNYERTNFVLASYNGGAHHIRDAMNLAKRDAKNPHRWSDVAPYVLKLAQPQYYNDPIVKYGYMRGSETVDYVQRIRQRHAGYQGVKTKFMGFHSSKPRKADKRKNKYDLKD
;
A
#
# COMPACT_ATOMS: atom_id res chain seq x y z
N MET A 1 -63.28 -30.85 -37.06
CA MET A 1 -63.76 -32.02 -36.26
C MET A 1 -62.94 -32.01 -34.98
N GLN A 2 -63.48 -31.49 -33.96
CA GLN A 2 -63.98 -32.18 -32.73
C GLN A 2 -62.90 -33.10 -32.17
N LYS A 3 -62.45 -32.99 -30.90
CA LYS A 3 -63.24 -33.02 -29.63
C LYS A 3 -62.46 -32.48 -28.46
N TRP A 4 -63.14 -31.72 -27.65
CA TRP A 4 -62.95 -31.51 -26.22
C TRP A 4 -62.91 -32.74 -25.39
N TYR A 5 -62.09 -32.80 -24.33
CA TYR A 5 -62.44 -33.45 -23.09
C TYR A 5 -61.91 -32.65 -21.88
N LYS A 6 -62.90 -32.25 -21.08
CA LYS A 6 -62.78 -31.75 -19.69
C LYS A 6 -62.33 -32.91 -18.80
N TYR A 7 -61.53 -32.67 -17.84
CA TYR A 7 -61.65 -33.31 -16.51
C TYR A 7 -61.50 -32.27 -15.43
N VAL A 8 -62.55 -32.27 -14.63
CA VAL A 8 -62.75 -31.58 -13.36
C VAL A 8 -62.18 -32.46 -12.25
N GLY A 9 -61.55 -31.77 -11.28
CA GLY A 9 -61.68 -32.17 -9.90
C GLY A 9 -60.61 -33.03 -9.29
N PHE A 10 -59.87 -32.52 -8.38
CA PHE A 10 -59.95 -32.92 -6.98
C PHE A 10 -59.02 -31.99 -6.20
N GLY A 11 -59.57 -31.16 -5.33
CA GLY A 11 -58.86 -30.44 -4.34
C GLY A 11 -58.31 -31.38 -3.28
N ALA A 12 -57.04 -31.34 -3.07
CA ALA A 12 -56.43 -31.82 -1.86
C ALA A 12 -55.79 -30.61 -1.14
N ILE A 13 -56.50 -30.15 -0.13
CA ILE A 13 -56.00 -29.25 0.90
C ILE A 13 -54.93 -30.04 1.67
N LEU A 14 -53.66 -29.80 1.35
CA LEU A 14 -52.56 -30.15 2.21
C LEU A 14 -52.28 -28.98 3.14
N LEU A 15 -52.88 -29.08 4.34
CA LEU A 15 -52.43 -28.34 5.52
C LEU A 15 -51.02 -28.86 5.85
N SER A 16 -50.01 -28.15 5.39
CA SER A 16 -48.67 -28.32 5.91
C SER A 16 -48.61 -27.60 7.26
N LEU A 17 -48.61 -28.39 8.31
CA LEU A 17 -48.23 -27.98 9.64
C LEU A 17 -46.84 -27.38 9.58
N ALA A 18 -46.74 -26.06 9.66
CA ALA A 18 -45.49 -25.38 9.98
C ALA A 18 -45.12 -25.79 11.40
N SER A 19 -44.29 -26.79 11.51
CA SER A 19 -43.61 -27.12 12.75
C SER A 19 -42.59 -26.02 12.99
N CYS A 20 -42.95 -25.11 13.89
CA CYS A 20 -41.98 -24.25 14.55
C CYS A 20 -40.98 -25.14 15.27
N PHE A 21 -39.81 -25.29 14.69
CA PHE A 21 -38.63 -25.75 15.43
C PHE A 21 -38.21 -24.61 16.34
N GLU A 22 -38.75 -24.56 17.53
CA GLU A 22 -38.12 -23.85 18.64
C GLU A 22 -36.77 -24.52 18.89
N LYS A 23 -35.69 -23.87 18.53
CA LYS A 23 -34.36 -24.21 19.03
C LYS A 23 -34.40 -24.02 20.55
N LYS A 24 -34.48 -25.12 21.30
CA LYS A 24 -34.19 -25.10 22.72
C LYS A 24 -32.77 -24.59 22.92
N HIS A 25 -32.64 -23.38 23.46
CA HIS A 25 -31.38 -22.88 23.98
C HIS A 25 -30.98 -23.77 25.15
N GLU A 26 -29.85 -24.48 25.03
CA GLU A 26 -29.22 -25.12 26.18
C GLU A 26 -28.63 -24.02 27.06
N VAL A 27 -29.23 -23.84 28.20
CA VAL A 27 -28.76 -22.93 29.25
C VAL A 27 -27.49 -23.59 29.86
N MET A 28 -26.33 -23.06 29.56
CA MET A 28 -25.10 -23.45 30.26
C MET A 28 -25.16 -22.92 31.68
N VAL A 29 -25.34 -23.80 32.63
CA VAL A 29 -25.27 -23.49 34.07
C VAL A 29 -23.81 -23.52 34.50
N ALA A 30 -23.20 -22.37 34.76
CA ALA A 30 -21.87 -22.28 35.36
C ALA A 30 -21.92 -22.61 36.85
N PRO A 31 -20.84 -23.07 37.50
CA PRO A 31 -20.81 -23.46 38.91
C PRO A 31 -21.22 -22.38 39.91
N TRP A 32 -21.36 -21.14 39.46
CA TRP A 32 -21.73 -19.96 40.28
C TRP A 32 -23.12 -19.36 39.96
N GLY A 33 -23.95 -20.05 39.22
CA GLY A 33 -25.33 -19.61 38.92
C GLY A 33 -25.63 -19.50 37.43
N VAL A 34 -26.92 -19.34 37.13
CA VAL A 34 -27.43 -19.16 35.77
C VAL A 34 -27.00 -17.78 35.30
N ILE A 35 -26.13 -17.70 34.29
CA ILE A 35 -25.95 -16.49 33.51
C ILE A 35 -27.04 -16.53 32.43
N GLU A 36 -28.08 -15.71 32.56
CA GLU A 36 -28.89 -15.33 31.40
C GLU A 36 -27.99 -14.55 30.45
N ASP A 37 -27.31 -15.27 29.54
CA ASP A 37 -26.82 -14.64 28.31
C ASP A 37 -28.07 -14.31 27.51
N THR A 38 -28.57 -13.11 27.66
CA THR A 38 -29.39 -12.46 26.65
C THR A 38 -28.45 -12.30 25.44
N ILE A 39 -28.41 -13.36 24.59
CA ILE A 39 -27.90 -13.20 23.23
C ILE A 39 -28.85 -12.20 22.59
N PRO A 40 -28.40 -10.98 22.25
CA PRO A 40 -29.23 -10.02 21.56
C PRO A 40 -29.83 -10.73 20.33
N THR A 41 -31.11 -10.65 20.16
CA THR A 41 -31.76 -11.05 18.93
C THR A 41 -31.09 -10.31 17.79
N THR A 42 -30.88 -10.97 16.66
CA THR A 42 -30.09 -10.55 15.48
C THR A 42 -30.49 -9.19 14.87
N ASP A 43 -31.46 -8.49 15.46
CA ASP A 43 -31.95 -7.19 15.00
C ASP A 43 -31.27 -5.98 15.67
N GLU A 44 -30.35 -6.18 16.62
CA GLU A 44 -29.71 -5.12 17.39
C GLU A 44 -28.22 -4.92 17.10
N PHE A 45 -27.61 -5.74 16.24
CA PHE A 45 -26.22 -5.57 15.79
C PHE A 45 -26.14 -4.53 14.68
N ASP A 46 -26.11 -3.25 15.09
CA ASP A 46 -26.21 -2.15 14.15
C ASP A 46 -25.12 -1.09 14.36
N LEU A 47 -25.42 0.14 14.04
CA LEU A 47 -24.56 1.31 14.15
C LEU A 47 -23.90 1.45 15.53
N HIS A 48 -24.64 1.10 16.61
CA HIS A 48 -24.12 1.17 17.98
C HIS A 48 -22.94 0.22 18.21
N ASP A 49 -22.98 -0.99 17.64
CA ASP A 49 -21.88 -1.96 17.80
C ASP A 49 -20.63 -1.54 17.02
N ILE A 50 -20.83 -0.97 15.82
CA ILE A 50 -19.74 -0.39 15.02
C ILE A 50 -19.09 0.76 15.81
N GLN A 51 -19.86 1.63 16.43
CA GLN A 51 -19.35 2.71 17.27
C GLN A 51 -18.65 2.19 18.54
N THR A 52 -19.19 1.13 19.15
CA THR A 52 -18.63 0.52 20.35
C THR A 52 -17.35 -0.26 20.06
N SER A 53 -17.30 -1.01 18.96
CA SER A 53 -16.08 -1.71 18.50
C SER A 53 -15.01 -0.73 18.00
N GLY A 54 -15.42 0.45 17.58
CA GLY A 54 -14.56 1.47 16.99
C GLY A 54 -14.06 1.12 15.60
N GLU A 55 -14.74 0.17 14.91
CA GLU A 55 -14.29 -0.33 13.59
C GLU A 55 -15.48 -0.54 12.65
N LEU A 56 -15.35 -0.03 11.41
CA LEU A 56 -16.24 -0.26 10.28
C LEU A 56 -15.54 -1.14 9.26
N ILE A 57 -16.15 -2.27 8.89
CA ILE A 57 -15.55 -3.25 7.99
C ILE A 57 -16.06 -3.06 6.58
N MET A 58 -15.18 -2.67 5.67
CA MET A 58 -15.45 -2.51 4.25
C MET A 58 -14.91 -3.70 3.45
N ALA A 59 -15.78 -4.37 2.71
CA ALA A 59 -15.38 -5.35 1.70
C ALA A 59 -15.30 -4.72 0.31
N THR A 60 -14.27 -5.06 -0.44
CA THR A 60 -14.09 -4.58 -1.82
C THR A 60 -13.20 -5.50 -2.64
N VAL A 61 -13.04 -5.20 -3.93
CA VAL A 61 -12.04 -5.80 -4.82
C VAL A 61 -10.92 -4.81 -5.11
N SER A 62 -9.73 -5.31 -5.45
CA SER A 62 -8.64 -4.43 -5.86
C SER A 62 -8.95 -3.76 -7.21
N GLY A 63 -8.70 -2.47 -7.33
CA GLY A 63 -8.93 -1.74 -8.57
C GLY A 63 -8.78 -0.23 -8.42
N PRO A 64 -8.66 0.51 -9.53
CA PRO A 64 -8.41 1.95 -9.52
C PRO A 64 -9.56 2.78 -8.95
N GLN A 65 -10.81 2.25 -8.99
CA GLN A 65 -11.97 2.92 -8.43
C GLN A 65 -12.28 2.46 -7.00
N THR A 66 -11.83 1.27 -6.63
CA THR A 66 -12.19 0.62 -5.38
C THR A 66 -11.12 0.81 -4.30
N TYR A 67 -10.00 0.09 -4.43
CA TYR A 67 -8.94 0.11 -3.43
C TYR A 67 -7.62 -0.33 -4.04
N TYR A 68 -6.58 0.45 -3.84
CA TYR A 68 -5.22 0.10 -4.25
C TYR A 68 -4.19 0.85 -3.41
N GLU A 69 -2.99 0.27 -3.31
CA GLU A 69 -1.86 0.93 -2.67
C GLU A 69 -1.05 1.73 -3.69
N TYR A 70 -0.67 2.95 -3.32
CA TYR A 70 0.18 3.82 -4.12
C TYR A 70 1.15 4.60 -3.24
N HIS A 71 2.45 4.31 -3.36
CA HIS A 71 3.51 4.90 -2.52
C HIS A 71 3.23 4.83 -1.01
N GLY A 72 2.70 3.71 -0.53
CA GLY A 72 2.39 3.49 0.87
C GLY A 72 1.16 4.24 1.38
N LYS A 73 0.33 4.77 0.48
CA LYS A 73 -1.03 5.25 0.77
C LYS A 73 -2.06 4.41 0.03
N TYR A 74 -3.18 4.25 0.68
CA TYR A 74 -4.33 3.60 0.06
C TYR A 74 -5.18 4.66 -0.63
N LEU A 75 -5.61 4.35 -1.85
CA LEU A 75 -6.38 5.20 -2.74
C LEU A 75 -7.51 4.40 -3.38
N GLY A 76 -8.36 5.09 -4.12
CA GLY A 76 -9.55 4.58 -4.77
C GLY A 76 -10.77 5.38 -4.33
N THR A 77 -11.61 5.79 -5.29
CA THR A 77 -12.79 6.62 -5.02
C THR A 77 -13.68 6.01 -3.93
N GLN A 78 -13.93 4.69 -4.01
CA GLN A 78 -14.77 3.99 -3.04
C GLN A 78 -14.14 3.94 -1.65
N PHE A 79 -12.85 3.61 -1.59
CA PHE A 79 -12.11 3.62 -0.33
C PHE A 79 -12.16 5.00 0.35
N LEU A 80 -11.90 6.06 -0.40
CA LEU A 80 -11.89 7.42 0.16
C LEU A 80 -13.29 7.86 0.64
N ILE A 81 -14.36 7.43 -0.04
CA ILE A 81 -15.74 7.66 0.43
C ILE A 81 -15.98 6.93 1.74
N CYS A 82 -15.66 5.62 1.80
CA CYS A 82 -15.84 4.81 3.01
C CYS A 82 -14.97 5.30 4.17
N GLN A 83 -13.75 5.76 3.90
CA GLN A 83 -12.87 6.36 4.91
C GLN A 83 -13.52 7.62 5.53
N ARG A 84 -14.05 8.52 4.70
CA ARG A 84 -14.75 9.71 5.18
C ARG A 84 -16.03 9.38 5.96
N PHE A 85 -16.73 8.32 5.55
CA PHE A 85 -17.90 7.85 6.30
C PHE A 85 -17.49 7.30 7.67
N ALA A 86 -16.47 6.44 7.74
CA ALA A 86 -15.93 5.95 9.00
C ALA A 86 -15.44 7.10 9.91
N ASP A 87 -14.76 8.10 9.34
CA ASP A 87 -14.32 9.30 10.06
C ASP A 87 -15.52 10.09 10.62
N SER A 88 -16.64 10.17 9.89
CA SER A 88 -17.88 10.84 10.37
C SER A 88 -18.56 10.10 11.53
N LEU A 89 -18.40 8.77 11.57
CA LEU A 89 -18.89 7.94 12.67
C LEU A 89 -17.93 7.92 13.88
N GLY A 90 -16.71 8.47 13.72
CA GLY A 90 -15.67 8.44 14.75
C GLY A 90 -14.99 7.06 14.91
N VAL A 91 -15.05 6.20 13.90
CA VAL A 91 -14.52 4.83 13.92
C VAL A 91 -13.41 4.66 12.89
N ARG A 92 -12.63 3.59 13.03
CA ARG A 92 -11.58 3.21 12.08
C ARG A 92 -12.16 2.37 10.95
N LEU A 93 -11.76 2.65 9.69
CA LEU A 93 -12.08 1.79 8.56
C LEU A 93 -11.12 0.60 8.49
N ARG A 94 -11.65 -0.62 8.51
CA ARG A 94 -10.94 -1.86 8.17
C ARG A 94 -11.34 -2.30 6.77
N VAL A 95 -10.35 -2.50 5.89
CA VAL A 95 -10.60 -2.90 4.49
C VAL A 95 -10.24 -4.36 4.29
N GLU A 96 -11.19 -5.12 3.77
CA GLU A 96 -11.02 -6.51 3.35
C GLU A 96 -11.13 -6.60 1.82
N VAL A 97 -10.05 -7.06 1.19
CA VAL A 97 -9.95 -7.13 -0.27
C VAL A 97 -10.16 -8.56 -0.71
N TYR A 98 -11.21 -8.76 -1.49
CA TYR A 98 -11.58 -10.06 -2.06
C TYR A 98 -11.22 -10.12 -3.54
N ARG A 99 -11.22 -11.33 -4.11
CA ARG A 99 -10.79 -11.54 -5.49
C ARG A 99 -11.85 -11.18 -6.52
N ASP A 100 -13.10 -11.45 -6.20
CA ASP A 100 -14.21 -11.24 -7.13
C ASP A 100 -15.49 -10.78 -6.42
N SER A 101 -16.44 -10.34 -7.21
CA SER A 101 -17.72 -9.81 -6.72
C SER A 101 -18.63 -10.88 -6.10
N LEU A 102 -18.44 -12.16 -6.44
CA LEU A 102 -19.25 -13.24 -5.85
C LEU A 102 -18.87 -13.45 -4.40
N GLU A 103 -17.60 -13.34 -4.10
CA GLU A 103 -17.10 -13.41 -2.72
C GLU A 103 -17.61 -12.24 -1.87
N LEU A 104 -17.72 -11.02 -2.45
CA LEU A 104 -18.31 -9.87 -1.77
C LEU A 104 -19.77 -10.14 -1.37
N VAL A 105 -20.59 -10.64 -2.31
CA VAL A 105 -22.01 -10.98 -2.04
C VAL A 105 -22.12 -12.01 -0.93
N LYS A 106 -21.28 -13.03 -0.95
CA LYS A 106 -21.27 -14.08 0.06
C LYS A 106 -20.95 -13.54 1.44
N ARG A 107 -19.90 -12.71 1.58
CA ARG A 107 -19.48 -12.13 2.86
C ARG A 107 -20.50 -11.17 3.43
N GLN A 108 -21.14 -10.39 2.58
CA GLN A 108 -22.24 -9.53 2.98
C GLN A 108 -23.43 -10.36 3.50
N ALA A 109 -23.81 -11.41 2.79
CA ALA A 109 -24.90 -12.29 3.20
C ALA A 109 -24.60 -13.08 4.50
N GLU A 110 -23.34 -13.34 4.79
CA GLU A 110 -22.86 -13.98 6.03
C GLU A 110 -22.73 -13.00 7.20
N GLY A 111 -22.95 -11.68 6.97
CA GLY A 111 -22.84 -10.64 8.00
C GLY A 111 -21.41 -10.39 8.48
N GLU A 112 -20.40 -10.84 7.72
CA GLU A 112 -18.98 -10.70 8.09
C GLU A 112 -18.44 -9.29 7.82
N VAL A 113 -19.16 -8.49 7.02
CA VAL A 113 -18.75 -7.13 6.61
C VAL A 113 -19.92 -6.16 6.77
N ASP A 114 -19.61 -4.90 7.08
CA ASP A 114 -20.60 -3.88 7.33
C ASP A 114 -21.06 -3.19 6.05
N ILE A 115 -20.12 -2.92 5.15
CA ILE A 115 -20.37 -2.28 3.86
C ILE A 115 -19.61 -2.97 2.74
N VAL A 116 -20.22 -3.00 1.56
CA VAL A 116 -19.59 -3.46 0.32
C VAL A 116 -19.40 -2.28 -0.63
N ALA A 117 -18.17 -2.08 -1.06
CA ALA A 117 -17.82 -1.06 -2.04
C ALA A 117 -17.57 -1.71 -3.41
N TRP A 118 -18.52 -1.51 -4.32
CA TRP A 118 -18.51 -2.10 -5.66
C TRP A 118 -17.58 -1.35 -6.62
N PRO A 119 -17.13 -1.98 -7.72
CA PRO A 119 -16.28 -1.31 -8.72
C PRO A 119 -16.91 -0.11 -9.41
N THR A 120 -18.20 0.11 -9.28
CA THR A 120 -18.91 1.27 -9.84
C THR A 120 -18.77 2.46 -8.88
N PRO A 121 -18.27 3.63 -9.33
CA PRO A 121 -18.11 4.80 -8.48
C PRO A 121 -19.40 5.20 -7.74
N GLY A 122 -19.32 5.36 -6.43
CA GLY A 122 -20.45 5.72 -5.56
C GLY A 122 -21.45 4.59 -5.29
N HIS A 123 -21.20 3.38 -5.78
CA HIS A 123 -22.01 2.22 -5.47
C HIS A 123 -21.45 1.54 -4.21
N ILE A 124 -22.01 1.89 -3.07
CA ILE A 124 -21.68 1.38 -1.75
C ILE A 124 -22.96 0.89 -1.12
N ASP A 125 -23.00 -0.37 -0.75
CA ASP A 125 -24.15 -0.98 -0.08
C ASP A 125 -23.79 -1.30 1.36
N ALA A 126 -24.58 -0.82 2.29
CA ALA A 126 -24.58 -1.30 3.67
C ALA A 126 -25.29 -2.65 3.76
N ASP A 127 -24.93 -3.45 4.75
CA ASP A 127 -25.63 -4.68 5.05
C ASP A 127 -27.11 -4.36 5.33
N THR A 128 -28.01 -5.00 4.58
CA THR A 128 -29.46 -4.75 4.71
C THR A 128 -30.02 -5.26 6.03
N ALA A 129 -29.33 -6.17 6.71
CA ALA A 129 -29.67 -6.58 8.07
C ALA A 129 -29.35 -5.48 9.09
N LYS A 130 -28.50 -4.51 8.74
CA LYS A 130 -28.07 -3.38 9.59
C LYS A 130 -28.81 -2.11 9.16
N ASN A 131 -30.12 -2.06 9.44
CA ASN A 131 -31.00 -0.97 8.99
C ASN A 131 -30.55 0.44 9.37
N ASP A 132 -29.98 0.63 10.56
CA ASP A 132 -29.58 1.97 11.05
C ASP A 132 -28.29 2.42 10.39
N LEU A 133 -27.33 1.51 10.15
CA LEU A 133 -26.14 1.80 9.36
C LEU A 133 -26.50 2.22 7.93
N ALA A 134 -27.45 1.49 7.30
CA ALA A 134 -27.91 1.81 5.96
C ALA A 134 -28.60 3.18 5.89
N LYS A 135 -29.43 3.52 6.87
CA LYS A 135 -30.08 4.84 7.00
C LYS A 135 -29.05 5.95 7.21
N GLU A 136 -28.07 5.71 8.10
CA GLU A 136 -27.00 6.67 8.37
C GLU A 136 -26.15 6.92 7.14
N LEU A 137 -25.72 5.87 6.42
CA LEU A 137 -25.00 5.98 5.16
C LEU A 137 -25.79 6.74 4.10
N GLN A 138 -27.09 6.43 3.95
CA GLN A 138 -27.98 7.12 3.00
C GLN A 138 -28.17 8.59 3.36
N GLY A 139 -28.31 8.93 4.62
CA GLY A 139 -28.45 10.30 5.10
C GLY A 139 -27.18 11.13 4.95
N TRP A 140 -26.03 10.50 5.16
CA TRP A 140 -24.73 11.12 5.03
C TRP A 140 -24.26 11.28 3.57
N TYR A 141 -24.62 10.32 2.70
CA TYR A 141 -24.18 10.30 1.32
C TYR A 141 -24.84 11.37 0.46
N HIS A 142 -24.06 12.08 -0.33
CA HIS A 142 -24.55 13.03 -1.34
C HIS A 142 -23.76 12.93 -2.64
N PRO A 143 -24.38 13.14 -3.83
CA PRO A 143 -23.74 12.95 -5.13
C PRO A 143 -22.47 13.79 -5.35
N GLY A 144 -22.37 14.98 -4.73
CA GLY A 144 -21.18 15.84 -4.78
C GLY A 144 -19.93 15.23 -4.13
N LEU A 145 -20.10 14.22 -3.27
CA LEU A 145 -19.02 13.54 -2.59
C LEU A 145 -18.10 12.81 -3.56
N ILE A 146 -18.64 12.15 -4.59
CA ILE A 146 -17.87 11.45 -5.62
C ILE A 146 -16.90 12.43 -6.30
N ALA A 147 -17.43 13.57 -6.77
CA ALA A 147 -16.61 14.58 -7.45
C ALA A 147 -15.53 15.17 -6.53
N ALA A 148 -15.86 15.40 -5.25
CA ALA A 148 -14.93 15.91 -4.27
C ALA A 148 -13.79 14.91 -4.00
N VAL A 149 -14.11 13.63 -3.83
CA VAL A 149 -13.13 12.56 -3.58
C VAL A 149 -12.27 12.31 -4.82
N GLN A 150 -12.86 12.26 -6.02
CA GLN A 150 -12.11 12.11 -7.26
C GLN A 150 -11.16 13.28 -7.52
N LYS A 151 -11.59 14.51 -7.18
CA LYS A 151 -10.71 15.68 -7.25
C LYS A 151 -9.54 15.52 -6.30
N GLU A 152 -9.78 15.16 -5.04
CA GLU A 152 -8.73 14.91 -4.06
C GLU A 152 -7.75 13.83 -4.53
N GLU A 153 -8.25 12.69 -5.01
CA GLU A 153 -7.44 11.63 -5.56
C GLU A 153 -6.60 12.11 -6.74
N ASN A 154 -7.20 12.84 -7.68
CA ASN A 154 -6.48 13.42 -8.82
C ASN A 154 -5.45 14.46 -8.38
N ASP A 155 -5.76 15.28 -7.40
CA ASP A 155 -4.81 16.24 -6.83
C ASP A 155 -3.62 15.49 -6.20
N LEU A 156 -3.87 14.44 -5.43
CA LEU A 156 -2.82 13.58 -4.87
C LEU A 156 -1.94 12.91 -5.94
N LEU A 157 -2.55 12.53 -7.07
CA LEU A 157 -1.85 11.87 -8.17
C LEU A 157 -1.10 12.84 -9.10
N THR A 158 -1.52 14.11 -9.18
CA THR A 158 -1.00 15.11 -10.12
C THR A 158 -0.13 16.18 -9.46
N VAL A 159 -0.39 16.53 -8.19
CA VAL A 159 0.47 17.43 -7.43
C VAL A 159 1.87 16.84 -7.35
N ARG A 160 2.88 17.73 -7.42
CA ARG A 160 4.30 17.36 -7.32
C ARG A 160 4.48 16.31 -6.22
N LYS A 161 4.72 15.07 -6.62
CA LYS A 161 4.76 13.88 -5.74
C LYS A 161 5.72 14.02 -4.57
N VAL A 162 6.71 14.91 -4.71
CA VAL A 162 7.71 15.20 -3.67
C VAL A 162 7.91 16.70 -3.57
N SER A 163 7.68 17.28 -2.39
CA SER A 163 8.08 18.64 -2.06
C SER A 163 9.57 18.63 -1.78
N ARG A 164 10.36 19.26 -2.67
CA ARG A 164 11.83 19.26 -2.60
C ARG A 164 12.43 20.44 -3.32
N ARG A 165 13.65 20.80 -2.93
CA ARG A 165 14.53 21.65 -3.75
C ARG A 165 15.12 20.81 -4.87
N ILE A 166 15.30 21.43 -6.03
CA ILE A 166 15.96 20.77 -7.16
C ILE A 166 17.42 21.18 -7.14
N PHE A 167 18.30 20.23 -6.82
CA PHE A 167 19.74 20.42 -6.91
C PHE A 167 20.25 19.94 -8.28
N SER A 168 21.47 20.33 -8.61
CA SER A 168 22.12 19.84 -9.82
C SER A 168 22.26 18.31 -9.79
N PRO A 169 22.03 17.61 -10.91
CA PRO A 169 22.28 16.17 -10.98
C PRO A 169 23.75 15.80 -10.79
N MET A 170 24.64 16.78 -10.92
CA MET A 170 26.08 16.64 -10.72
C MET A 170 26.65 17.95 -10.22
N LEU A 171 27.32 17.91 -9.06
CA LEU A 171 27.83 19.08 -8.39
C LEU A 171 29.08 19.64 -9.11
N ASP A 172 30.01 18.78 -9.49
CA ASP A 172 31.21 19.11 -10.29
C ASP A 172 31.53 17.96 -11.26
N ALA A 173 31.16 18.13 -12.51
CA ALA A 173 31.43 17.16 -13.57
C ALA A 173 32.91 16.99 -13.89
N LYS A 174 33.71 18.04 -13.79
CA LYS A 174 35.16 18.01 -14.07
C LYS A 174 35.93 17.39 -12.90
N GLY A 175 35.53 17.72 -11.67
CA GLY A 175 36.13 17.17 -10.45
C GLY A 175 35.60 15.78 -10.07
N GLY A 176 34.58 15.28 -10.74
CA GLY A 176 34.03 13.94 -10.49
C GLY A 176 33.17 13.86 -9.22
N VAL A 177 32.57 14.98 -8.78
CA VAL A 177 31.71 15.07 -7.59
C VAL A 177 30.26 15.08 -8.04
N ILE A 178 29.50 14.05 -7.65
CA ILE A 178 28.08 13.93 -7.98
C ILE A 178 27.24 14.77 -7.02
N SER A 179 27.47 14.62 -5.71
CA SER A 179 26.70 15.31 -4.68
C SER A 179 27.54 15.59 -3.43
N HIS A 180 26.99 16.35 -2.49
CA HIS A 180 27.59 16.53 -1.16
C HIS A 180 27.61 15.24 -0.31
N TYR A 181 26.94 14.18 -0.76
CA TYR A 181 26.73 12.94 -0.01
C TYR A 181 27.53 11.76 -0.57
N ASP A 182 28.40 11.97 -1.55
CA ASP A 182 29.15 10.92 -2.22
C ASP A 182 29.92 10.01 -1.25
N GLN A 183 30.46 10.58 -0.18
CA GLN A 183 31.15 9.81 0.86
C GLN A 183 30.26 8.76 1.53
N PHE A 184 28.98 9.09 1.78
CA PHE A 184 28.02 8.15 2.36
C PHE A 184 27.60 7.08 1.35
N PHE A 185 27.40 7.46 0.08
CA PHE A 185 27.12 6.49 -0.97
C PHE A 185 28.28 5.51 -1.15
N MET A 186 29.53 5.99 -1.16
CA MET A 186 30.72 5.15 -1.25
C MET A 186 30.89 4.21 -0.05
N ALA A 187 30.55 4.68 1.15
CA ALA A 187 30.65 3.89 2.37
C ALA A 187 29.62 2.74 2.37
N TYR A 188 28.35 3.07 2.16
CA TYR A 188 27.24 2.13 2.38
C TYR A 188 26.89 1.27 1.15
N ALA A 189 27.17 1.69 -0.08
CA ALA A 189 26.93 0.88 -1.28
C ALA A 189 27.69 -0.46 -1.27
N ARG A 190 28.79 -0.53 -0.54
CA ARG A 190 29.59 -1.77 -0.38
C ARG A 190 28.80 -2.87 0.33
N ASP A 191 27.96 -2.53 1.29
CA ASP A 191 27.18 -3.48 2.09
C ASP A 191 26.20 -4.27 1.21
N ILE A 192 25.71 -3.64 0.14
CA ILE A 192 24.79 -4.22 -0.83
C ILE A 192 25.45 -4.61 -2.16
N ARG A 193 26.80 -4.48 -2.26
CA ARG A 193 27.60 -4.78 -3.46
C ARG A 193 27.14 -4.01 -4.71
N TRP A 194 26.72 -2.76 -4.52
CA TRP A 194 26.36 -1.86 -5.62
C TRP A 194 27.51 -0.90 -5.95
N ASP A 195 27.54 -0.43 -7.20
CA ASP A 195 28.27 0.79 -7.53
C ASP A 195 27.63 1.96 -6.78
N TRP A 196 28.40 2.71 -6.03
CA TRP A 196 27.94 3.85 -5.26
C TRP A 196 27.23 4.91 -6.13
N ARG A 197 27.62 5.02 -7.42
CA ARG A 197 26.98 5.90 -8.39
C ARG A 197 25.55 5.48 -8.73
N LEU A 198 25.26 4.19 -8.66
CA LEU A 198 23.89 3.69 -8.80
C LEU A 198 23.03 4.12 -7.61
N LEU A 199 23.56 4.03 -6.40
CA LEU A 199 22.87 4.51 -5.20
C LEU A 199 22.66 6.05 -5.25
N ALA A 200 23.65 6.80 -5.73
CA ALA A 200 23.52 8.24 -5.99
C ALA A 200 22.46 8.55 -7.08
N ALA A 201 22.41 7.75 -8.15
CA ALA A 201 21.41 7.89 -9.21
C ALA A 201 19.99 7.64 -8.69
N GLN A 202 19.82 6.66 -7.80
CA GLN A 202 18.56 6.40 -7.12
C GLN A 202 18.20 7.57 -6.20
N CYS A 203 19.11 8.04 -5.38
CA CYS A 203 18.88 9.20 -4.50
C CYS A 203 18.44 10.45 -5.27
N TYR A 204 19.04 10.71 -6.42
CA TYR A 204 18.61 11.82 -7.26
C TYR A 204 17.18 11.62 -7.79
N GLN A 205 16.80 10.40 -8.15
CA GLN A 205 15.43 10.10 -8.58
C GLN A 205 14.42 10.30 -7.45
N GLU A 206 14.79 9.96 -6.22
CA GLU A 206 13.94 10.11 -5.03
C GLU A 206 13.76 11.57 -4.62
N SER A 207 14.85 12.29 -4.42
CA SER A 207 14.82 13.60 -3.77
C SER A 207 15.50 14.73 -4.54
N THR A 208 16.19 14.44 -5.67
CA THR A 208 17.16 15.37 -6.27
C THR A 208 18.23 15.86 -5.27
N PHE A 209 18.66 14.96 -4.38
CA PHE A 209 19.63 15.22 -3.30
C PHE A 209 19.13 16.22 -2.23
N ASP A 210 17.81 16.42 -2.07
CA ASP A 210 17.28 17.25 -0.99
C ASP A 210 17.04 16.43 0.29
N PRO A 211 17.81 16.67 1.37
CA PRO A 211 17.64 15.91 2.61
C PRO A 211 16.33 16.26 3.35
N ARG A 212 15.65 17.34 2.95
CA ARG A 212 14.36 17.77 3.52
C ARG A 212 13.16 17.40 2.65
N ALA A 213 13.39 16.63 1.58
CA ALA A 213 12.33 16.21 0.70
C ALA A 213 11.25 15.43 1.46
N VAL A 214 9.98 15.73 1.16
CA VAL A 214 8.81 15.02 1.72
C VAL A 214 7.86 14.72 0.58
N SER A 215 7.47 13.45 0.44
CA SER A 215 6.43 13.06 -0.52
C SER A 215 5.03 13.33 0.03
N PHE A 216 4.04 13.34 -0.86
CA PHE A 216 2.63 13.43 -0.46
C PHE A 216 2.21 12.26 0.45
N ALA A 217 2.85 11.09 0.29
CA ALA A 217 2.62 9.91 1.11
C ALA A 217 3.37 9.93 2.45
N GLY A 218 4.22 10.94 2.68
CA GLY A 218 4.97 11.09 3.91
C GLY A 218 6.35 10.42 3.90
N ALA A 219 6.85 9.95 2.74
CA ALA A 219 8.24 9.51 2.61
C ALA A 219 9.19 10.70 2.82
N LYS A 220 10.33 10.47 3.45
CA LYS A 220 11.20 11.55 3.95
C LYS A 220 12.66 11.37 3.55
N GLY A 221 13.33 12.50 3.30
CA GLY A 221 14.77 12.62 3.17
C GLY A 221 15.29 12.19 1.80
N LEU A 222 16.62 12.02 1.73
CA LEU A 222 17.38 11.78 0.50
C LEU A 222 16.86 10.58 -0.32
N MET A 223 16.56 9.48 0.36
CA MET A 223 16.16 8.22 -0.23
C MET A 223 14.66 7.93 -0.07
N GLN A 224 13.88 8.94 0.35
CA GLN A 224 12.42 8.84 0.48
C GLN A 224 11.94 7.61 1.27
N ILE A 225 12.44 7.48 2.49
CA ILE A 225 12.04 6.37 3.36
C ILE A 225 10.67 6.66 3.99
N MET A 226 9.75 5.71 3.86
CA MET A 226 8.46 5.77 4.53
C MET A 226 8.63 5.60 6.05
N PRO A 227 7.85 6.32 6.88
CA PRO A 227 7.89 6.16 8.34
C PRO A 227 7.69 4.72 8.81
N GLY A 228 6.75 3.98 8.20
CA GLY A 228 6.54 2.56 8.52
C GLY A 228 7.74 1.69 8.16
N THR A 229 8.42 1.97 7.05
CA THR A 229 9.67 1.29 6.68
C THR A 229 10.79 1.60 7.68
N ALA A 230 10.90 2.86 8.13
CA ALA A 230 11.88 3.24 9.14
C ALA A 230 11.67 2.47 10.45
N ASP A 231 10.43 2.39 10.91
CA ASP A 231 10.06 1.63 12.12
C ASP A 231 10.46 0.16 11.99
N HIS A 232 10.13 -0.48 10.86
CA HIS A 232 10.50 -1.87 10.57
C HIS A 232 12.03 -2.08 10.55
N LEU A 233 12.79 -1.09 10.09
CA LEU A 233 14.26 -1.14 10.05
C LEU A 233 14.92 -0.73 11.37
N GLY A 234 14.14 -0.35 12.39
CA GLY A 234 14.64 0.13 13.67
C GLY A 234 15.32 1.51 13.59
N VAL A 235 14.91 2.35 12.64
CA VAL A 235 15.43 3.71 12.44
C VAL A 235 14.43 4.72 12.99
N SER A 236 14.87 5.60 13.88
CA SER A 236 14.01 6.66 14.42
C SER A 236 13.48 7.57 13.32
N ARG A 237 12.18 7.84 13.32
CA ARG A 237 11.53 8.74 12.36
C ARG A 237 12.10 10.16 12.35
N SER A 238 12.64 10.62 13.50
CA SER A 238 13.30 11.94 13.62
C SER A 238 14.61 12.01 12.82
N LYS A 239 15.29 10.87 12.62
CA LYS A 239 16.56 10.78 11.88
C LYS A 239 16.39 10.69 10.37
N LEU A 240 15.16 10.63 9.86
CA LEU A 240 14.91 10.51 8.42
C LEU A 240 15.35 11.74 7.60
N TYR A 241 15.61 12.88 8.24
CA TYR A 241 16.17 14.07 7.59
C TYR A 241 17.70 14.17 7.72
N GLU A 242 18.33 13.29 8.51
CA GLU A 242 19.78 13.18 8.62
C GLU A 242 20.31 12.40 7.42
N PRO A 243 21.19 12.99 6.58
CA PRO A 243 21.65 12.37 5.33
C PRO A 243 22.20 10.95 5.49
N GLU A 244 23.10 10.78 6.44
CA GLU A 244 23.75 9.49 6.67
C GLU A 244 22.76 8.43 7.16
N ALA A 245 21.93 8.74 8.15
CA ALA A 245 20.94 7.83 8.70
C ALA A 245 19.91 7.41 7.64
N ASN A 246 19.49 8.34 6.79
CA ASN A 246 18.53 8.08 5.73
C ASN A 246 19.11 7.16 4.64
N ILE A 247 20.36 7.40 4.20
CA ILE A 247 21.07 6.54 3.24
C ILE A 247 21.28 5.14 3.84
N GLN A 248 21.69 5.06 5.10
CA GLN A 248 21.87 3.77 5.79
C GLN A 248 20.56 2.97 5.89
N ALA A 249 19.44 3.64 6.20
CA ALA A 249 18.12 3.01 6.20
C ALA A 249 17.76 2.46 4.81
N ALA A 250 17.99 3.24 3.75
CA ALA A 250 17.75 2.80 2.37
C ALA A 250 18.59 1.58 1.99
N VAL A 251 19.87 1.57 2.36
CA VAL A 251 20.76 0.43 2.09
C VAL A 251 20.29 -0.83 2.81
N LYS A 252 19.86 -0.73 4.07
CA LYS A 252 19.24 -1.86 4.80
C LYS A 252 18.01 -2.39 4.06
N TYR A 253 17.12 -1.50 3.61
CA TYR A 253 15.92 -1.88 2.88
C TYR A 253 16.26 -2.53 1.52
N ILE A 254 17.20 -1.96 0.77
CA ILE A 254 17.71 -2.56 -0.48
C ILE A 254 18.27 -3.96 -0.24
N GLY A 255 19.01 -4.17 0.85
CA GLY A 255 19.50 -5.49 1.25
C GLY A 255 18.39 -6.50 1.49
N GLN A 256 17.27 -6.10 2.14
CA GLN A 256 16.09 -6.94 2.30
C GLN A 256 15.45 -7.29 0.94
N LEU A 257 15.33 -6.31 0.05
CA LEU A 257 14.82 -6.53 -1.31
C LEU A 257 15.73 -7.47 -2.13
N GLN A 258 17.06 -7.35 -2.00
CA GLN A 258 17.99 -8.30 -2.63
C GLN A 258 17.76 -9.73 -2.14
N ASN A 259 17.50 -9.92 -0.85
CA ASN A 259 17.15 -11.23 -0.30
C ASN A 259 15.81 -11.74 -0.83
N THR A 260 14.82 -10.85 -1.00
CA THR A 260 13.54 -11.20 -1.62
C THR A 260 13.71 -11.74 -3.03
N PHE A 261 14.65 -11.19 -3.81
CA PHE A 261 14.95 -11.59 -5.19
C PHE A 261 16.24 -12.41 -5.34
N LYS A 262 16.65 -13.16 -4.31
CA LYS A 262 17.87 -14.01 -4.34
C LYS A 262 17.84 -15.13 -5.41
N ASP A 263 16.64 -15.51 -5.86
CA ASP A 263 16.41 -16.45 -6.94
C ASP A 263 16.88 -15.94 -8.31
N ILE A 264 17.00 -14.63 -8.50
CA ILE A 264 17.58 -14.01 -9.70
C ILE A 264 19.10 -14.00 -9.55
N ARG A 265 19.79 -14.89 -10.25
CA ARG A 265 21.26 -15.07 -10.09
C ARG A 265 22.07 -13.92 -10.68
N ASP A 266 21.62 -13.36 -11.82
CA ASP A 266 22.28 -12.22 -12.46
C ASP A 266 22.11 -10.96 -11.61
N ASN A 267 23.24 -10.35 -11.21
CA ASN A 267 23.23 -9.17 -10.33
C ASN A 267 22.68 -7.92 -11.03
N TYR A 268 22.88 -7.80 -12.35
CA TYR A 268 22.38 -6.68 -13.13
C TYR A 268 20.83 -6.77 -13.20
N GLU A 269 20.33 -7.95 -13.53
CA GLU A 269 18.88 -8.21 -13.55
C GLU A 269 18.27 -8.04 -12.16
N ARG A 270 18.82 -8.69 -11.13
CA ARG A 270 18.33 -8.56 -9.75
C ARG A 270 18.22 -7.10 -9.32
N THR A 271 19.18 -6.26 -9.69
CA THR A 271 19.14 -4.83 -9.38
C THR A 271 17.92 -4.14 -9.99
N ASN A 272 17.49 -4.51 -11.20
CA ASN A 272 16.29 -3.94 -11.82
C ASN A 272 15.02 -4.27 -11.00
N PHE A 273 14.91 -5.52 -10.56
CA PHE A 273 13.79 -5.96 -9.71
C PHE A 273 13.81 -5.30 -8.33
N VAL A 274 14.98 -5.09 -7.75
CA VAL A 274 15.16 -4.37 -6.48
C VAL A 274 14.72 -2.91 -6.63
N LEU A 275 15.18 -2.21 -7.67
CA LEU A 275 14.77 -0.83 -7.96
C LEU A 275 13.26 -0.73 -8.19
N ALA A 276 12.71 -1.64 -9.00
CA ALA A 276 11.26 -1.68 -9.24
C ALA A 276 10.47 -1.89 -7.95
N SER A 277 10.93 -2.79 -7.08
CA SER A 277 10.29 -3.11 -5.82
C SER A 277 10.43 -2.01 -4.77
N TYR A 278 11.52 -1.26 -4.81
CA TYR A 278 11.70 -0.08 -3.95
C TYR A 278 10.63 0.98 -4.20
N ASN A 279 10.28 1.18 -5.47
CA ASN A 279 9.26 2.16 -5.88
C ASN A 279 7.83 1.62 -5.83
N GLY A 280 7.59 0.40 -6.37
CA GLY A 280 6.26 -0.14 -6.62
C GLY A 280 5.86 -1.31 -5.71
N GLY A 281 6.73 -1.71 -4.76
CA GLY A 281 6.45 -2.81 -3.84
C GLY A 281 6.80 -4.20 -4.42
N ALA A 282 7.46 -5.02 -3.60
CA ALA A 282 7.97 -6.33 -4.02
C ALA A 282 6.86 -7.33 -4.39
N HIS A 283 5.68 -7.19 -3.79
CA HIS A 283 4.56 -8.08 -4.02
C HIS A 283 3.99 -7.94 -5.43
N HIS A 284 3.76 -6.72 -5.89
CA HIS A 284 3.31 -6.46 -7.27
C HIS A 284 4.34 -6.88 -8.32
N ILE A 285 5.63 -6.70 -8.02
CA ILE A 285 6.69 -7.15 -8.92
C ILE A 285 6.70 -8.69 -9.00
N ARG A 286 6.46 -9.40 -7.90
CA ARG A 286 6.28 -10.87 -7.92
C ARG A 286 5.05 -11.30 -8.72
N ASP A 287 3.95 -10.58 -8.63
CA ASP A 287 2.77 -10.84 -9.45
C ASP A 287 3.08 -10.68 -10.96
N ALA A 288 3.80 -9.61 -11.33
CA ALA A 288 4.26 -9.42 -12.72
C ALA A 288 5.20 -10.54 -13.20
N MET A 289 6.10 -11.04 -12.32
CA MET A 289 6.96 -12.19 -12.63
C MET A 289 6.14 -13.47 -12.85
N ASN A 290 5.10 -13.70 -12.05
CA ASN A 290 4.21 -14.85 -12.20
C ASN A 290 3.44 -14.80 -13.52
N LEU A 291 2.92 -13.63 -13.91
CA LEU A 291 2.27 -13.42 -15.20
C LEU A 291 3.23 -13.67 -16.37
N ALA A 292 4.47 -13.12 -16.30
CA ALA A 292 5.49 -13.35 -17.31
C ALA A 292 5.84 -14.85 -17.44
N LYS A 293 5.99 -15.55 -16.32
CA LYS A 293 6.24 -17.01 -16.30
C LYS A 293 5.11 -17.79 -16.93
N ARG A 294 3.84 -17.46 -16.62
CA ARG A 294 2.66 -18.07 -17.23
C ARG A 294 2.68 -17.96 -18.75
N ASP A 295 3.06 -16.81 -19.27
CA ASP A 295 3.13 -16.53 -20.70
C ASP A 295 4.46 -16.96 -21.33
N ALA A 296 5.17 -17.91 -20.71
CA ALA A 296 6.42 -18.51 -21.17
C ALA A 296 7.56 -17.47 -21.39
N LYS A 297 7.54 -16.33 -20.68
CA LYS A 297 8.63 -15.35 -20.64
C LYS A 297 9.58 -15.66 -19.49
N ASN A 298 10.81 -15.15 -19.57
CA ASN A 298 11.77 -15.34 -18.49
C ASN A 298 11.43 -14.43 -17.29
N PRO A 299 10.96 -15.00 -16.14
CA PRO A 299 10.57 -14.21 -14.99
C PRO A 299 11.75 -13.53 -14.27
N HIS A 300 13.00 -13.89 -14.63
CA HIS A 300 14.21 -13.34 -14.04
C HIS A 300 14.92 -12.32 -14.95
N ARG A 301 14.27 -11.90 -16.05
CA ARG A 301 14.76 -10.87 -16.97
C ARG A 301 13.84 -9.68 -16.93
N TRP A 302 14.37 -8.50 -16.59
CA TRP A 302 13.57 -7.30 -16.45
C TRP A 302 12.83 -6.89 -17.72
N SER A 303 13.49 -6.99 -18.88
CA SER A 303 12.87 -6.69 -20.18
C SER A 303 11.65 -7.57 -20.49
N ASP A 304 11.61 -8.77 -19.95
CA ASP A 304 10.48 -9.71 -20.12
C ASP A 304 9.36 -9.45 -19.11
N VAL A 305 9.69 -8.93 -17.92
CA VAL A 305 8.76 -8.70 -16.81
C VAL A 305 8.17 -7.28 -16.82
N ALA A 306 8.94 -6.26 -17.20
CA ALA A 306 8.47 -4.87 -17.20
C ALA A 306 7.15 -4.64 -17.97
N PRO A 307 6.89 -5.29 -19.13
CA PRO A 307 5.59 -5.21 -19.78
C PRO A 307 4.42 -5.70 -18.90
N TYR A 308 4.64 -6.69 -18.04
CA TYR A 308 3.61 -7.20 -17.13
C TYR A 308 3.38 -6.29 -15.92
N VAL A 309 4.41 -5.57 -15.49
CA VAL A 309 4.24 -4.49 -14.51
C VAL A 309 3.28 -3.43 -15.05
N LEU A 310 3.40 -3.06 -16.34
CA LEU A 310 2.45 -2.14 -17.00
C LEU A 310 1.04 -2.75 -17.11
N LYS A 311 0.95 -4.04 -17.41
CA LYS A 311 -0.32 -4.75 -17.59
C LYS A 311 -1.10 -4.90 -16.28
N LEU A 312 -0.47 -4.84 -15.10
CA LEU A 312 -1.16 -4.84 -13.82
C LEU A 312 -2.10 -3.62 -13.60
N ALA A 313 -2.09 -2.63 -14.50
CA ALA A 313 -3.08 -1.57 -14.54
C ALA A 313 -4.38 -1.95 -15.30
N GLN A 314 -4.44 -3.12 -15.94
CA GLN A 314 -5.54 -3.56 -16.78
C GLN A 314 -6.37 -4.65 -16.10
N PRO A 315 -7.74 -4.59 -16.13
CA PRO A 315 -8.61 -5.50 -15.41
C PRO A 315 -8.33 -6.99 -15.67
N GLN A 316 -8.08 -7.37 -16.93
CA GLN A 316 -7.81 -8.76 -17.31
C GLN A 316 -6.51 -9.32 -16.72
N TYR A 317 -5.61 -8.46 -16.20
CA TYR A 317 -4.38 -8.89 -15.58
C TYR A 317 -4.43 -8.77 -14.06
N TYR A 318 -4.92 -7.66 -13.50
CA TYR A 318 -4.95 -7.54 -12.05
C TYR A 318 -6.03 -8.42 -11.39
N ASN A 319 -7.08 -8.83 -12.14
CA ASN A 319 -8.07 -9.81 -11.68
C ASN A 319 -7.70 -11.27 -12.03
N ASP A 320 -6.55 -11.51 -12.66
CA ASP A 320 -6.09 -12.86 -12.99
C ASP A 320 -5.85 -13.67 -11.70
N PRO A 321 -6.31 -14.94 -11.61
CA PRO A 321 -6.16 -15.76 -10.41
C PRO A 321 -4.72 -15.96 -9.92
N ILE A 322 -3.72 -15.79 -10.80
CA ILE A 322 -2.30 -15.90 -10.42
C ILE A 322 -1.80 -14.63 -9.71
N VAL A 323 -2.48 -13.49 -9.89
CA VAL A 323 -2.16 -12.20 -9.27
C VAL A 323 -2.76 -12.17 -7.86
N LYS A 324 -1.95 -11.89 -6.86
CA LYS A 324 -2.36 -11.92 -5.46
C LYS A 324 -2.64 -10.53 -4.88
N TYR A 325 -1.95 -9.52 -5.40
CA TYR A 325 -1.99 -8.16 -4.84
C TYR A 325 -2.78 -7.17 -5.72
N GLY A 326 -3.31 -7.64 -6.85
CA GLY A 326 -4.27 -6.90 -7.66
C GLY A 326 -3.67 -5.74 -8.44
N TYR A 327 -4.42 -4.63 -8.50
CA TYR A 327 -4.12 -3.46 -9.32
C TYR A 327 -2.84 -2.73 -8.91
N MET A 328 -2.03 -2.33 -9.92
CA MET A 328 -0.83 -1.52 -9.74
C MET A 328 -0.69 -0.46 -10.85
N ARG A 329 -0.30 0.76 -10.51
CA ARG A 329 0.09 1.81 -11.45
C ARG A 329 1.52 1.61 -11.94
N GLY A 330 1.74 0.59 -12.76
CA GLY A 330 3.07 0.11 -13.12
C GLY A 330 3.93 1.05 -13.97
N SER A 331 3.34 2.03 -14.67
CA SER A 331 4.09 2.93 -15.57
C SER A 331 5.19 3.71 -14.85
N GLU A 332 4.89 4.22 -13.66
CA GLU A 332 5.86 4.97 -12.87
C GLU A 332 7.04 4.12 -12.43
N THR A 333 6.78 2.88 -12.05
CA THR A 333 7.83 1.95 -11.62
C THR A 333 8.76 1.56 -12.78
N VAL A 334 8.21 1.34 -13.97
CA VAL A 334 9.03 1.05 -15.15
C VAL A 334 9.89 2.26 -15.53
N ASP A 335 9.31 3.45 -15.54
CA ASP A 335 10.02 4.71 -15.78
C ASP A 335 11.10 4.98 -14.72
N TYR A 336 10.82 4.66 -13.45
CA TYR A 336 11.75 4.81 -12.34
C TYR A 336 13.02 4.00 -12.57
N VAL A 337 12.88 2.71 -12.89
CA VAL A 337 14.02 1.85 -13.21
C VAL A 337 14.82 2.39 -14.41
N GLN A 338 14.13 2.76 -15.47
CA GLN A 338 14.76 3.29 -16.68
C GLN A 338 15.56 4.56 -16.42
N ARG A 339 14.99 5.53 -15.71
CA ARG A 339 15.65 6.82 -15.39
C ARG A 339 16.85 6.65 -14.51
N ILE A 340 16.80 5.74 -13.52
CA ILE A 340 17.96 5.44 -12.68
C ILE A 340 19.08 4.80 -13.49
N ARG A 341 18.75 3.84 -14.36
CA ARG A 341 19.76 3.21 -15.22
C ARG A 341 20.43 4.20 -16.18
N GLN A 342 19.65 5.06 -16.81
CA GLN A 342 20.18 6.11 -17.69
C GLN A 342 21.11 7.07 -16.93
N ARG A 343 20.69 7.50 -15.72
CA ARG A 343 21.49 8.37 -14.88
C ARG A 343 22.76 7.69 -14.39
N HIS A 344 22.68 6.44 -13.98
CA HIS A 344 23.85 5.64 -13.58
C HIS A 344 24.86 5.54 -14.72
N ALA A 345 24.42 5.24 -15.94
CA ALA A 345 25.29 5.23 -17.11
C ALA A 345 25.98 6.58 -17.34
N GLY A 346 25.26 7.69 -17.16
CA GLY A 346 25.85 9.03 -17.21
C GLY A 346 26.90 9.27 -16.13
N TYR A 347 26.69 8.76 -14.92
CA TYR A 347 27.64 8.89 -13.80
C TYR A 347 28.89 8.02 -13.97
N GLN A 348 28.80 6.86 -14.63
CA GLN A 348 29.95 6.00 -14.91
C GLN A 348 31.02 6.65 -15.81
N GLY A 349 30.63 7.57 -16.71
CA GLY A 349 31.53 8.32 -17.55
C GLY A 349 32.40 9.37 -16.80
N VAL A 350 32.09 9.61 -15.51
CA VAL A 350 32.77 10.63 -14.70
C VAL A 350 33.98 10.02 -13.99
N LYS A 351 35.17 10.54 -14.29
CA LYS A 351 36.41 10.15 -13.57
C LYS A 351 36.35 10.75 -12.16
N THR A 352 36.12 9.93 -11.14
CA THR A 352 36.20 10.34 -9.74
C THR A 352 37.64 10.54 -9.32
N LYS A 353 37.99 11.73 -8.81
CA LYS A 353 39.21 11.89 -8.03
C LYS A 353 38.98 11.18 -6.70
N PHE A 354 39.78 10.17 -6.43
CA PHE A 354 39.85 9.49 -5.15
C PHE A 354 40.30 10.53 -4.10
N MET A 355 39.35 11.12 -3.36
CA MET A 355 39.71 11.76 -2.10
C MET A 355 39.94 10.65 -1.10
N GLY A 356 41.23 10.40 -0.82
CA GLY A 356 41.63 9.43 0.20
C GLY A 356 40.93 9.75 1.50
N PHE A 357 40.32 8.73 2.12
CA PHE A 357 39.78 8.84 3.45
C PHE A 357 40.89 9.24 4.41
N HIS A 358 40.96 10.52 4.77
CA HIS A 358 41.60 10.93 6.00
C HIS A 358 40.64 10.56 7.13
N SER A 359 40.89 9.43 7.76
CA SER A 359 40.34 9.11 9.07
C SER A 359 40.68 10.27 10.01
N SER A 360 39.79 11.24 10.12
CA SER A 360 39.89 12.23 11.19
C SER A 360 39.66 11.47 12.48
N LYS A 361 40.76 11.20 13.22
CA LYS A 361 40.66 10.80 14.63
C LYS A 361 39.66 11.73 15.29
N PRO A 362 38.76 11.18 16.15
CA PRO A 362 37.79 12.02 16.85
C PRO A 362 38.57 13.14 17.55
N ARG A 363 38.25 14.39 17.22
CA ARG A 363 38.76 15.57 17.91
C ARG A 363 38.43 15.36 19.39
N LYS A 364 39.44 15.24 20.24
CA LYS A 364 39.27 15.34 21.71
C LYS A 364 38.49 16.61 21.95
N ALA A 365 37.37 16.49 22.66
CA ALA A 365 36.58 17.62 23.08
C ALA A 365 37.49 18.65 23.75
N ASP A 366 37.62 19.82 23.10
CA ASP A 366 38.35 20.96 23.62
C ASP A 366 37.57 21.44 24.85
N LYS A 367 38.15 21.22 26.04
CA LYS A 367 37.61 21.76 27.28
C LYS A 367 37.79 23.29 27.26
N ARG A 368 36.95 24.00 26.54
CA ARG A 368 36.83 25.44 26.71
C ARG A 368 36.29 25.67 28.10
N LYS A 369 37.14 26.23 28.95
CA LYS A 369 36.75 26.76 30.26
C LYS A 369 35.59 27.73 30.08
N ASN A 370 34.50 27.42 30.74
CA ASN A 370 33.32 28.25 30.78
C ASN A 370 33.69 29.59 31.46
N LYS A 371 33.54 30.70 30.79
CA LYS A 371 33.94 32.05 31.26
C LYS A 371 33.01 32.60 32.37
N TYR A 372 32.11 31.76 32.88
CA TYR A 372 31.09 32.15 33.86
C TYR A 372 31.07 31.24 35.10
N ASP A 373 32.20 30.64 35.49
CA ASP A 373 32.29 30.05 36.85
C ASP A 373 32.39 31.22 37.84
N LEU A 374 31.29 31.53 38.50
CA LEU A 374 31.24 32.39 39.67
C LEU A 374 32.01 31.69 40.79
N LYS A 375 33.00 32.39 41.31
CA LYS A 375 33.69 32.01 42.55
C LYS A 375 32.72 32.18 43.71
N ASP A 376 32.59 31.18 44.51
CA ASP A 376 32.43 31.20 45.95
C ASP A 376 33.56 30.42 46.58
#